data_373a4e7c183ec0a5d27e04733fbb8a0c
#
_entry.id   373a4e7c183ec0a5d27e04733fbb8a0c
#
_cell.length_a   1.000
_cell.length_b   1.000
_cell.length_c   1.000
_cell.angle_alpha   90.00
_cell.angle_beta   90.00
_cell.angle_gamma   90.00
#
_symmetry.space_group_name_H-M   'P 1'
#
loop_
_entity.id
_entity.type
_entity.pdbx_description
1 polymer ?
#
loop_
_entity_poly.entity_id
_entity_poly.type
_entity_poly.pdbx_seq_one_letter_code
_entity_poly.pdbx_strand_id
1 'polypeptide(L)'
;QVVAAGGFFGSYLDMEGTAKTEQDLIRRYREIALHPECDMAIEDIINEVIVSDDRDQSVSISLDKLAVSEDIKGKIRSEFDEVLKLLNFDEKGHDIFKRFYIDGRIYFHKVIDPNSPRKGLTELRYIDPRKIKKVREVTKKRDTKGAKGIEIIEKTAEWFVYNEKGISSANSNAGLKISTDSIS
;
A
#
# COMPACT_ATOMS: atom_id res chain seq x y z
N GLN A 1 -6.59 -9.59 1.52
CA GLN A 1 -7.01 -10.53 2.56
C GLN A 1 -7.12 -11.90 1.90
N VAL A 2 -6.30 -12.84 2.34
CA VAL A 2 -6.62 -14.24 2.08
C VAL A 2 -7.91 -14.48 2.83
N VAL A 3 -9.03 -14.59 2.13
CA VAL A 3 -10.18 -15.30 2.66
C VAL A 3 -9.78 -16.78 2.60
N ALA A 4 -8.85 -17.17 3.46
CA ALA A 4 -8.68 -18.53 3.83
C ALA A 4 -9.87 -18.86 4.71
N ALA A 5 -10.88 -19.47 4.15
CA ALA A 5 -11.78 -20.29 4.95
C ALA A 5 -10.86 -21.27 5.70
N GLY A 6 -10.68 -21.03 7.02
CA GLY A 6 -10.02 -21.95 7.92
C GLY A 6 -8.49 -21.99 7.89
N GLY A 7 -7.81 -20.87 7.94
CA GLY A 7 -6.37 -20.82 8.21
C GLY A 7 -6.10 -20.27 9.62
N PHE A 8 -5.29 -20.98 10.37
CA PHE A 8 -4.92 -20.76 11.78
C PHE A 8 -4.26 -19.40 12.11
N PHE A 9 -4.16 -18.48 11.15
CA PHE A 9 -3.59 -17.13 11.28
C PHE A 9 -4.54 -16.00 10.89
N GLY A 10 -5.85 -16.21 10.97
CA GLY A 10 -6.82 -15.26 10.39
C GLY A 10 -7.71 -14.48 11.33
N SER A 11 -7.69 -14.70 12.62
CA SER A 11 -8.36 -13.82 13.55
C SER A 11 -7.33 -13.13 14.42
N TYR A 12 -7.04 -11.87 14.11
CA TYR A 12 -6.56 -10.95 15.11
C TYR A 12 -7.66 -10.91 16.18
N LEU A 13 -7.45 -11.66 17.22
CA LEU A 13 -8.12 -11.44 18.49
C LEU A 13 -7.54 -10.15 19.06
N ASP A 14 -8.15 -9.03 18.68
CA ASP A 14 -8.02 -7.81 19.44
C ASP A 14 -8.50 -8.17 20.84
N MET A 15 -7.66 -7.99 21.83
CA MET A 15 -7.98 -8.25 23.24
C MET A 15 -9.21 -7.46 23.71
N GLU A 16 -9.63 -6.46 22.96
CA GLU A 16 -10.84 -5.66 23.16
C GLU A 16 -12.02 -6.06 22.24
N GLY A 17 -11.85 -7.05 21.38
CA GLY A 17 -12.94 -7.83 20.77
C GLY A 17 -13.84 -7.15 19.76
N THR A 18 -13.51 -5.98 19.21
CA THR A 18 -14.43 -5.21 18.37
C THR A 18 -13.95 -4.87 16.96
N ALA A 19 -12.67 -4.93 16.63
CA ALA A 19 -12.21 -4.69 15.26
C ALA A 19 -12.28 -5.98 14.43
N LYS A 20 -13.24 -6.05 13.52
CA LYS A 20 -13.47 -7.23 12.69
C LYS A 20 -12.79 -7.16 11.32
N THR A 21 -12.39 -5.98 10.88
CA THR A 21 -11.81 -5.75 9.57
C THR A 21 -10.61 -4.81 9.66
N GLU A 22 -9.75 -4.88 8.63
CA GLU A 22 -8.62 -3.98 8.46
C GLU A 22 -9.04 -2.51 8.39
N GLN A 23 -10.17 -2.23 7.76
CA GLN A 23 -10.74 -0.89 7.66
C GLN A 23 -11.21 -0.35 9.02
N ASP A 24 -11.71 -1.23 9.88
CA ASP A 24 -12.10 -0.87 11.25
C ASP A 24 -10.85 -0.53 12.10
N LEU A 25 -9.74 -1.25 11.90
CA LEU A 25 -8.46 -0.94 12.55
C LEU A 25 -7.93 0.43 12.12
N ILE A 26 -7.93 0.72 10.82
CA ILE A 26 -7.50 2.03 10.31
C ILE A 26 -8.33 3.16 10.91
N ARG A 27 -9.65 2.97 11.01
CA ARG A 27 -10.54 3.96 11.64
C ARG A 27 -10.14 4.22 13.09
N ARG A 28 -9.90 3.19 13.87
CA ARG A 28 -9.46 3.30 15.26
C ARG A 28 -8.10 3.97 15.39
N TYR A 29 -7.13 3.64 14.54
CA TYR A 29 -5.83 4.28 14.55
C TYR A 29 -5.95 5.78 14.27
N ARG A 30 -6.79 6.17 13.33
CA ARG A 30 -7.07 7.59 13.06
C ARG A 30 -7.79 8.28 14.21
N GLU A 31 -8.72 7.60 14.89
CA GLU A 31 -9.39 8.12 16.10
C GLU A 31 -8.39 8.32 17.25
N ILE A 32 -7.50 7.35 17.49
CA ILE A 32 -6.46 7.46 18.51
C ILE A 32 -5.46 8.58 18.18
N ALA A 33 -5.09 8.72 16.93
CA ALA A 33 -4.17 9.76 16.48
C ALA A 33 -4.71 11.20 16.68
N LEU A 34 -6.02 11.36 16.91
CA LEU A 34 -6.62 12.67 17.25
C LEU A 34 -6.47 13.05 18.73
N HIS A 35 -6.03 12.13 19.59
CA HIS A 35 -5.76 12.46 20.98
C HIS A 35 -4.49 13.33 21.08
N PRO A 36 -4.50 14.43 21.83
CA PRO A 36 -3.38 15.38 21.84
C PRO A 36 -2.02 14.76 22.15
N GLU A 37 -1.96 13.83 23.09
CA GLU A 37 -0.73 13.16 23.47
C GLU A 37 -0.18 12.26 22.37
N CYS A 38 -1.08 11.58 21.65
CA CYS A 38 -0.70 10.74 20.50
C CYS A 38 -0.30 11.59 19.31
N ASP A 39 -1.05 12.66 19.02
CA ASP A 39 -0.75 13.56 17.90
C ASP A 39 0.62 14.23 18.09
N MET A 40 0.92 14.73 19.30
CA MET A 40 2.25 15.28 19.61
C MET A 40 3.36 14.27 19.38
N ALA A 41 3.23 13.04 19.88
CA ALA A 41 4.24 12.00 19.69
C ALA A 41 4.41 11.61 18.22
N ILE A 42 3.33 11.58 17.46
CA ILE A 42 3.36 11.32 16.02
C ILE A 42 4.07 12.46 15.28
N GLU A 43 3.75 13.71 15.60
CA GLU A 43 4.40 14.89 14.99
C GLU A 43 5.90 14.92 15.30
N ASP A 44 6.31 14.61 16.53
CA ASP A 44 7.73 14.53 16.88
C ASP A 44 8.46 13.48 16.03
N ILE A 45 7.89 12.28 15.88
CA ILE A 45 8.46 11.22 15.05
C ILE A 45 8.55 11.65 13.58
N ILE A 46 7.51 12.29 13.05
CA ILE A 46 7.47 12.70 11.65
C ILE A 46 8.51 13.79 11.39
N ASN A 47 8.61 14.75 12.30
CA ASN A 47 9.59 15.83 12.20
C ASN A 47 11.04 15.34 12.26
N GLU A 48 11.30 14.23 12.98
CA GLU A 48 12.62 13.60 12.97
C GLU A 48 12.92 12.84 11.68
N VAL A 49 11.91 12.27 11.03
CA VAL A 49 12.08 11.45 9.81
C VAL A 49 12.07 12.30 8.55
N ILE A 50 11.15 13.26 8.46
CA ILE A 50 10.99 14.15 7.29
C ILE A 50 11.67 15.48 7.62
N VAL A 51 12.97 15.47 7.67
CA VAL A 51 13.76 16.70 7.79
C VAL A 51 14.13 17.18 6.39
N SER A 52 13.75 18.39 6.03
CA SER A 52 14.30 19.10 4.89
C SER A 52 15.20 20.22 5.41
N ASP A 53 16.46 20.13 5.12
CA ASP A 53 17.42 21.23 5.29
C ASP A 53 17.70 21.84 3.92
N ASP A 54 18.10 23.10 3.87
CA ASP A 54 18.48 23.80 2.62
C ASP A 54 19.60 23.09 1.82
N ARG A 55 20.24 22.11 2.42
CA ARG A 55 21.36 21.36 1.83
C ARG A 55 21.05 19.92 1.44
N ASP A 56 20.07 19.30 2.08
CA ASP A 56 19.77 17.88 1.90
C ASP A 56 18.28 17.65 1.65
N GLN A 57 17.98 16.83 0.64
CA GLN A 57 16.63 16.35 0.39
C GLN A 57 16.20 15.38 1.49
N SER A 58 14.93 15.47 1.93
CA SER A 58 14.36 14.59 2.97
C SER A 58 14.47 13.10 2.62
N VAL A 59 14.58 12.78 1.34
CA VAL A 59 14.68 11.41 0.84
C VAL A 59 15.72 11.35 -0.27
N SER A 60 16.64 10.39 -0.17
CA SER A 60 17.68 10.16 -1.17
C SER A 60 17.79 8.68 -1.53
N ILE A 61 18.27 8.40 -2.74
CA ILE A 61 18.55 7.04 -3.18
C ILE A 61 20.05 6.75 -3.16
N SER A 62 20.47 5.72 -2.40
CA SER A 62 21.86 5.25 -2.42
C SER A 62 22.01 4.11 -3.43
N LEU A 63 22.90 4.31 -4.41
CA LEU A 63 23.20 3.33 -5.47
C LEU A 63 24.63 2.77 -5.35
N ASP A 64 25.29 2.96 -4.21
CA ASP A 64 26.71 2.60 -4.02
C ASP A 64 26.96 1.10 -4.13
N LYS A 65 26.00 0.29 -3.67
CA LYS A 65 26.08 -1.18 -3.68
C LYS A 65 25.59 -1.81 -4.99
N LEU A 66 25.08 -0.99 -5.92
CA LEU A 66 24.54 -1.50 -7.17
C LEU A 66 25.68 -1.62 -8.22
N ALA A 67 25.95 -2.85 -8.66
CA ALA A 67 27.00 -3.16 -9.63
C ALA A 67 26.53 -2.92 -11.08
N VAL A 68 26.26 -1.65 -11.44
CA VAL A 68 25.87 -1.21 -12.79
C VAL A 68 26.70 0.00 -13.20
N SER A 69 26.67 0.34 -14.50
CA SER A 69 27.38 1.52 -15.01
C SER A 69 26.83 2.83 -14.43
N GLU A 70 27.66 3.86 -14.37
CA GLU A 70 27.25 5.19 -13.89
C GLU A 70 26.14 5.81 -14.75
N ASP A 71 26.10 5.51 -16.05
CA ASP A 71 24.99 5.93 -16.92
C ASP A 71 23.64 5.36 -16.47
N ILE A 72 23.60 4.08 -16.09
CA ILE A 72 22.40 3.45 -15.55
C ILE A 72 22.03 4.05 -14.19
N LYS A 73 23.02 4.27 -13.32
CA LYS A 73 22.77 4.94 -12.03
C LYS A 73 22.20 6.34 -12.20
N GLY A 74 22.71 7.09 -13.18
CA GLY A 74 22.21 8.42 -13.54
C GLY A 74 20.73 8.38 -13.96
N LYS A 75 20.34 7.41 -14.79
CA LYS A 75 18.94 7.21 -15.19
C LYS A 75 18.05 6.85 -13.99
N ILE A 76 18.51 5.97 -13.11
CA ILE A 76 17.75 5.60 -11.89
C ILE A 76 17.51 6.82 -11.00
N ARG A 77 18.53 7.67 -10.80
CA ARG A 77 18.38 8.92 -10.03
C ARG A 77 17.36 9.85 -10.68
N SER A 78 17.44 10.03 -12.00
CA SER A 78 16.49 10.87 -12.74
C SER A 78 15.04 10.38 -12.61
N GLU A 79 14.79 9.09 -12.73
CA GLU A 79 13.46 8.49 -12.57
C GLU A 79 12.97 8.62 -11.12
N PHE A 80 13.87 8.48 -10.14
CA PHE A 80 13.52 8.69 -8.74
C PHE A 80 13.09 10.14 -8.46
N ASP A 81 13.82 11.11 -8.99
CA ASP A 81 13.49 12.53 -8.88
C ASP A 81 12.13 12.85 -9.54
N GLU A 82 11.81 12.20 -10.66
CA GLU A 82 10.49 12.33 -11.29
C GLU A 82 9.36 11.79 -10.40
N VAL A 83 9.58 10.65 -9.74
CA VAL A 83 8.59 10.10 -8.78
C VAL A 83 8.38 11.06 -7.61
N LEU A 84 9.44 11.64 -7.05
CA LEU A 84 9.33 12.63 -5.98
C LEU A 84 8.55 13.87 -6.42
N LYS A 85 8.77 14.35 -7.65
CA LYS A 85 8.00 15.45 -8.25
C LYS A 85 6.52 15.10 -8.43
N LEU A 86 6.21 13.87 -8.91
CA LEU A 86 4.81 13.41 -9.06
C LEU A 86 4.09 13.32 -7.71
N LEU A 87 4.81 12.99 -6.65
CA LEU A 87 4.28 12.99 -5.28
C LEU A 87 4.17 14.41 -4.71
N ASN A 88 4.83 15.40 -5.33
CA ASN A 88 5.10 16.72 -4.74
C ASN A 88 5.67 16.59 -3.32
N PHE A 89 6.72 15.75 -3.21
CA PHE A 89 7.18 15.25 -1.91
C PHE A 89 7.75 16.37 -1.04
N ASP A 90 8.37 17.40 -1.63
CA ASP A 90 8.94 18.54 -0.91
C ASP A 90 7.87 19.29 -0.09
N GLU A 91 6.64 19.39 -0.62
CA GLU A 91 5.53 20.07 0.08
C GLU A 91 4.67 19.08 0.89
N LYS A 92 4.50 17.84 0.39
CA LYS A 92 3.54 16.86 0.92
C LYS A 92 4.18 15.69 1.68
N GLY A 93 5.51 15.64 1.74
CA GLY A 93 6.23 14.53 2.36
C GLY A 93 5.80 14.26 3.79
N HIS A 94 5.65 15.32 4.58
CA HIS A 94 5.15 15.25 5.96
C HIS A 94 3.76 14.59 6.02
N ASP A 95 2.80 15.07 5.22
CA ASP A 95 1.44 14.52 5.18
C ASP A 95 1.40 13.07 4.67
N ILE A 96 2.21 12.75 3.66
CA ILE A 96 2.33 11.40 3.11
C ILE A 96 2.83 10.45 4.17
N PHE A 97 3.90 10.83 4.88
CA PHE A 97 4.47 10.00 5.92
C PHE A 97 3.54 9.88 7.14
N LYS A 98 2.87 10.98 7.56
CA LYS A 98 1.87 10.95 8.63
C LYS A 98 0.75 9.95 8.34
N ARG A 99 0.20 9.97 7.14
CA ARG A 99 -0.83 9.01 6.71
C ARG A 99 -0.33 7.57 6.72
N PHE A 100 0.88 7.35 6.18
CA PHE A 100 1.49 6.04 6.21
C PHE A 100 1.72 5.53 7.64
N TYR A 101 2.22 6.39 8.52
CA TYR A 101 2.50 6.05 9.91
C TYR A 101 1.24 5.68 10.68
N ILE A 102 0.17 6.46 10.55
CA ILE A 102 -1.10 6.23 11.23
C ILE A 102 -1.84 5.00 10.66
N ASP A 103 -1.96 4.90 9.34
CA ASP A 103 -2.75 3.86 8.67
C ASP A 103 -1.98 2.54 8.54
N GLY A 104 -0.64 2.55 8.71
CA GLY A 104 0.24 1.41 8.49
C GLY A 104 0.38 1.01 7.02
N ARG A 105 -0.19 1.79 6.10
CA ARG A 105 -0.16 1.59 4.64
C ARG A 105 -0.55 2.85 3.90
N ILE A 106 -0.11 2.93 2.65
CA ILE A 106 -0.50 3.97 1.73
C ILE A 106 -0.70 3.36 0.34
N TYR A 107 -1.64 3.87 -0.42
CA TYR A 107 -1.92 3.42 -1.77
C TYR A 107 -1.97 4.57 -2.74
N PHE A 108 -1.33 4.40 -3.89
CA PHE A 108 -1.40 5.33 -5.01
C PHE A 108 -1.87 4.61 -6.27
N HIS A 109 -2.81 5.21 -6.96
CA HIS A 109 -3.19 4.80 -8.31
C HIS A 109 -2.21 5.42 -9.30
N LYS A 110 -1.53 4.57 -10.06
CA LYS A 110 -0.61 4.96 -11.12
C LYS A 110 -1.41 5.30 -12.37
N VAL A 111 -1.42 6.58 -12.73
CA VAL A 111 -2.13 7.06 -13.91
C VAL A 111 -1.16 7.16 -15.08
N ILE A 112 -1.52 6.57 -16.21
CA ILE A 112 -0.78 6.59 -17.48
C ILE A 112 -1.71 7.18 -18.54
N ASP A 113 -1.21 8.10 -19.36
CA ASP A 113 -1.97 8.63 -20.50
C ASP A 113 -2.17 7.54 -21.56
N PRO A 114 -3.44 7.14 -21.86
CA PRO A 114 -3.72 6.14 -22.87
C PRO A 114 -3.26 6.53 -24.28
N ASN A 115 -3.18 7.83 -24.56
CA ASN A 115 -2.76 8.35 -25.86
C ASN A 115 -1.23 8.37 -26.00
N SER A 116 -0.51 8.34 -24.90
CA SER A 116 0.95 8.43 -24.89
C SER A 116 1.56 7.53 -23.81
N PRO A 117 1.32 6.19 -23.85
CA PRO A 117 1.73 5.28 -22.76
C PRO A 117 3.25 5.19 -22.58
N ARG A 118 4.02 5.55 -23.60
CA ARG A 118 5.50 5.58 -23.54
C ARG A 118 6.05 6.72 -22.69
N LYS A 119 5.26 7.71 -22.35
CA LYS A 119 5.67 8.80 -21.43
C LYS A 119 5.78 8.34 -19.97
N GLY A 120 5.31 7.12 -19.65
CA GLY A 120 5.35 6.61 -18.29
C GLY A 120 4.21 7.15 -17.42
N LEU A 121 4.48 7.29 -16.14
CA LEU A 121 3.52 7.78 -15.15
C LEU A 121 3.30 9.28 -15.33
N THR A 122 2.03 9.68 -15.36
CA THR A 122 1.64 11.10 -15.45
C THR A 122 1.13 11.66 -14.11
N GLU A 123 0.61 10.79 -13.25
CA GLU A 123 0.07 11.18 -11.94
C GLU A 123 0.14 9.99 -10.98
N LEU A 124 0.38 10.28 -9.69
CA LEU A 124 0.21 9.35 -8.58
C LEU A 124 -0.95 9.85 -7.71
N ARG A 125 -2.10 9.19 -7.85
CA ARG A 125 -3.33 9.58 -7.16
C ARG A 125 -3.50 8.79 -5.88
N TYR A 126 -3.50 9.49 -4.74
CA TYR A 126 -3.72 8.88 -3.43
C TYR A 126 -5.09 8.20 -3.34
N ILE A 127 -5.12 7.02 -2.75
CA ILE A 127 -6.35 6.26 -2.45
C ILE A 127 -6.41 6.02 -0.94
N ASP A 128 -7.54 6.38 -0.32
CA ASP A 128 -7.78 6.08 1.10
C ASP A 128 -7.78 4.56 1.32
N PRO A 129 -6.93 4.03 2.22
CA PRO A 129 -6.86 2.59 2.51
C PRO A 129 -8.19 1.95 2.94
N ARG A 130 -9.15 2.74 3.44
CA ARG A 130 -10.49 2.26 3.77
C ARG A 130 -11.36 1.96 2.54
N LYS A 131 -10.97 2.49 1.36
CA LYS A 131 -11.70 2.34 0.10
C LYS A 131 -11.15 1.26 -0.80
N ILE A 132 -9.99 0.69 -0.47
CA ILE A 132 -9.30 -0.30 -1.30
C ILE A 132 -8.88 -1.50 -0.46
N LYS A 133 -8.91 -2.69 -1.07
CA LYS A 133 -8.32 -3.89 -0.49
C LYS A 133 -7.69 -4.76 -1.56
N LYS A 134 -6.61 -5.45 -1.21
CA LYS A 134 -6.02 -6.49 -2.05
C LYS A 134 -6.77 -7.80 -1.85
N VAL A 135 -7.15 -8.44 -2.94
CA VAL A 135 -7.80 -9.76 -2.95
C VAL A 135 -6.87 -10.74 -3.63
N ARG A 136 -6.67 -11.88 -2.99
CA ARG A 136 -5.95 -13.02 -3.56
C ARG A 136 -6.89 -14.21 -3.63
N GLU A 137 -7.09 -14.73 -4.82
CA GLU A 137 -7.84 -15.95 -5.06
C GLU A 137 -6.85 -17.10 -5.29
N VAL A 138 -7.00 -18.16 -4.54
CA VAL A 138 -6.19 -19.37 -4.66
C VAL A 138 -7.08 -20.52 -5.08
N THR A 139 -6.90 -20.98 -6.31
CA THR A 139 -7.58 -22.18 -6.81
C THR A 139 -6.75 -23.40 -6.45
N LYS A 140 -7.33 -24.29 -5.66
CA LYS A 140 -6.72 -25.57 -5.26
C LYS A 140 -7.32 -26.70 -6.08
N LYS A 141 -6.47 -27.58 -6.59
CA LYS A 141 -6.86 -28.84 -7.23
C LYS A 141 -6.51 -30.01 -6.32
N ARG A 142 -7.50 -30.87 -6.07
CA ARG A 142 -7.24 -32.13 -5.41
C ARG A 142 -6.68 -33.13 -6.42
N ASP A 143 -5.50 -33.62 -6.17
CA ASP A 143 -4.99 -34.78 -6.91
C ASP A 143 -5.64 -36.06 -6.36
N THR A 144 -6.57 -36.62 -7.12
CA THR A 144 -7.32 -37.82 -6.73
C THR A 144 -6.55 -39.12 -7.02
N LYS A 145 -5.34 -39.05 -7.60
CA LYS A 145 -4.57 -40.22 -8.00
C LYS A 145 -3.65 -40.83 -6.91
N GLY A 146 -3.58 -40.21 -5.73
CA GLY A 146 -2.78 -40.68 -4.60
C GLY A 146 -3.64 -41.01 -3.38
N ALA A 147 -3.26 -42.02 -2.58
CA ALA A 147 -3.96 -42.49 -1.38
C ALA A 147 -4.07 -41.45 -0.24
N LYS A 148 -3.48 -40.26 -0.39
CA LYS A 148 -3.65 -39.07 0.46
C LYS A 148 -3.85 -37.89 -0.50
N GLY A 149 -5.09 -37.40 -0.62
CA GLY A 149 -5.41 -36.27 -1.47
C GLY A 149 -4.57 -35.05 -1.10
N ILE A 150 -3.50 -34.82 -1.84
CA ILE A 150 -2.65 -33.64 -1.69
C ILE A 150 -3.35 -32.50 -2.43
N GLU A 151 -3.61 -31.39 -1.71
CA GLU A 151 -4.10 -30.18 -2.33
C GLU A 151 -2.94 -29.43 -2.97
N ILE A 152 -2.96 -29.30 -4.30
CA ILE A 152 -1.98 -28.54 -5.07
C ILE A 152 -2.59 -27.19 -5.43
N ILE A 153 -1.83 -26.12 -5.21
CA ILE A 153 -2.22 -24.78 -5.67
C ILE A 153 -2.05 -24.74 -7.19
N GLU A 154 -3.15 -24.66 -7.93
CA GLU A 154 -3.15 -24.64 -9.39
C GLU A 154 -2.97 -23.21 -9.93
N LYS A 155 -3.64 -22.25 -9.32
CA LYS A 155 -3.63 -20.86 -9.78
C LYS A 155 -3.79 -19.91 -8.61
N THR A 156 -3.00 -18.84 -8.65
CA THR A 156 -3.17 -17.69 -7.78
C THR A 156 -3.46 -16.46 -8.63
N ALA A 157 -4.57 -15.76 -8.37
CA ALA A 157 -4.90 -14.50 -9.00
C ALA A 157 -4.97 -13.41 -7.92
N GLU A 158 -4.37 -12.26 -8.21
CA GLU A 158 -4.37 -11.11 -7.30
C GLU A 158 -4.92 -9.89 -8.02
N TRP A 159 -5.72 -9.10 -7.30
CA TRP A 159 -6.24 -7.82 -7.77
C TRP A 159 -6.61 -6.94 -6.59
N PHE A 160 -6.84 -5.67 -6.86
CA PHE A 160 -7.44 -4.76 -5.90
C PHE A 160 -8.94 -4.59 -6.16
N VAL A 161 -9.71 -4.38 -5.10
CA VAL A 161 -11.11 -3.98 -5.15
C VAL A 161 -11.22 -2.59 -4.54
N TYR A 162 -11.74 -1.64 -5.32
CA TYR A 162 -11.99 -0.27 -4.89
C TYR A 162 -13.48 -0.01 -4.75
N ASN A 163 -13.89 0.59 -3.64
CA ASN A 163 -15.26 1.03 -3.41
C ASN A 163 -15.28 2.46 -2.87
N GLU A 164 -15.89 3.36 -3.59
CA GLU A 164 -15.94 4.77 -3.24
C GLU A 164 -16.61 5.05 -1.88
N LYS A 165 -17.62 4.25 -1.53
CA LYS A 165 -18.33 4.33 -0.24
C LYS A 165 -17.55 3.72 0.94
N GLY A 166 -16.35 3.22 0.69
CA GLY A 166 -15.56 2.46 1.64
C GLY A 166 -15.91 0.96 1.65
N ILE A 167 -14.99 0.17 2.15
CA ILE A 167 -15.14 -1.28 2.27
C ILE A 167 -15.58 -1.60 3.68
N SER A 168 -16.64 -2.40 3.80
CA SER A 168 -17.17 -2.93 5.06
C SER A 168 -17.36 -4.43 4.96
N SER A 169 -17.64 -5.09 6.07
CA SER A 169 -17.96 -6.53 6.08
C SER A 169 -19.16 -6.88 5.20
N ALA A 170 -20.13 -5.96 5.10
CA ALA A 170 -21.33 -6.17 4.29
C ALA A 170 -21.12 -6.04 2.78
N ASN A 171 -20.12 -5.21 2.33
CA ASN A 171 -19.86 -4.95 0.92
C ASN A 171 -18.43 -5.33 0.48
N SER A 172 -17.82 -6.26 1.18
CA SER A 172 -16.39 -6.55 1.06
C SER A 172 -15.93 -6.93 -0.36
N ASN A 173 -16.80 -7.41 -1.22
CA ASN A 173 -16.51 -7.81 -2.60
C ASN A 173 -17.19 -6.90 -3.64
N ALA A 174 -17.98 -5.92 -3.22
CA ALA A 174 -18.60 -4.98 -4.12
C ALA A 174 -17.66 -3.83 -4.43
N GLY A 175 -17.37 -3.58 -5.71
CA GLY A 175 -16.51 -2.48 -6.13
C GLY A 175 -15.85 -2.70 -7.47
N LEU A 176 -15.04 -1.72 -7.87
CA LEU A 176 -14.26 -1.77 -9.10
C LEU A 176 -13.03 -2.68 -8.91
N LYS A 177 -12.89 -3.67 -9.77
CA LYS A 177 -11.70 -4.52 -9.82
C LYS A 177 -10.58 -3.80 -10.56
N ILE A 178 -9.43 -3.67 -9.91
CA ILE A 178 -8.25 -2.96 -10.43
C ILE A 178 -7.06 -3.93 -10.47
N SER A 179 -6.28 -3.88 -11.54
CA SER A 179 -5.05 -4.67 -11.67
C SER A 179 -4.04 -4.28 -10.59
N THR A 180 -3.25 -5.25 -10.12
CA THR A 180 -2.15 -5.01 -9.19
C THR A 180 -1.10 -4.04 -9.75
N ASP A 181 -0.90 -4.04 -11.05
CA ASP A 181 0.09 -3.17 -11.71
C ASP A 181 -0.31 -1.68 -11.68
N SER A 182 -1.61 -1.39 -11.52
CA SER A 182 -2.14 -0.02 -11.49
C SER A 182 -2.07 0.62 -10.10
N ILE A 183 -1.71 -0.14 -9.07
CA ILE A 183 -1.64 0.32 -7.67
C ILE A 183 -0.20 0.16 -7.16
N SER A 184 0.24 1.13 -6.42
CA SER A 184 1.53 1.15 -5.71
C SER A 184 1.28 1.27 -4.24
#